data_e5b7e8f8342e24a319cdd784b5765763
#
_entry.id   e5b7e8f8342e24a319cdd784b5765763
#
_cell.length_a   1.000
_cell.length_b   1.000
_cell.length_c   1.000
_cell.angle_alpha   90.00
_cell.angle_beta   90.00
_cell.angle_gamma   90.00
#
_symmetry.space_group_name_H-M   'P 1'
#
loop_
_entity.id
_entity.type
_entity.pdbx_description
1 polymer ?
#
loop_
_entity_poly.entity_id
_entity_poly.type
_entity_poly.pdbx_seq_one_letter_code
_entity_poly.pdbx_strand_id
1 'polypeptide(L)'
;GIGCFDQLGALAASLDKRVSVVTSGVGKAWGAPIHQATKASLNVAGLELAGDLIPGAAPNAPKEDVFRICEALKTQNPNVVVAVGGGSGIDCAKAAVAYLALGDRFTDLNDYFGVGQVTKMLADTNRQLLPLVAVQLASGSAAHLTKYSNITDMETAQKMLIVDEAIVPPKCLFDYTMTTTMPKDFTMD
;
A
#
# COMPACT_ATOMS: atom_id res chain seq x y z
N GLY A 1 5.31 -4.66 -16.55
CA GLY A 1 6.19 -4.81 -17.72
C GLY A 1 7.64 -4.97 -17.35
N ILE A 2 8.54 -4.90 -18.29
CA ILE A 2 9.99 -4.92 -18.08
C ILE A 2 10.51 -3.47 -18.19
N GLY A 3 11.26 -3.02 -17.15
CA GLY A 3 11.86 -1.68 -17.15
C GLY A 3 10.84 -0.53 -17.14
N CYS A 4 9.67 -0.75 -16.53
CA CYS A 4 8.60 0.25 -16.50
C CYS A 4 8.54 1.04 -15.16
N PHE A 5 9.50 0.84 -14.28
CA PHE A 5 9.46 1.44 -12.94
C PHE A 5 9.53 2.97 -12.96
N ASP A 6 10.16 3.55 -13.96
CA ASP A 6 10.23 5.00 -14.20
C ASP A 6 8.86 5.65 -14.45
N GLN A 7 7.85 4.87 -14.85
CA GLN A 7 6.48 5.36 -15.05
C GLN A 7 5.74 5.63 -13.71
N LEU A 8 6.28 5.22 -12.57
CA LEU A 8 5.66 5.41 -11.26
C LEU A 8 5.29 6.87 -11.00
N GLY A 9 6.22 7.78 -11.27
CA GLY A 9 5.98 9.21 -11.09
C GLY A 9 4.80 9.74 -11.91
N ALA A 10 4.72 9.34 -13.19
CA ALA A 10 3.62 9.74 -14.06
C ALA A 10 2.26 9.16 -13.59
N LEU A 11 2.24 7.91 -13.12
CA LEU A 11 1.04 7.29 -12.56
C LEU A 11 0.55 8.03 -11.30
N ALA A 12 1.46 8.37 -10.38
CA ALA A 12 1.11 9.10 -9.18
C ALA A 12 0.68 10.54 -9.49
N ALA A 13 1.39 11.25 -10.40
CA ALA A 13 1.08 12.60 -10.82
C ALA A 13 -0.30 12.73 -11.50
N SER A 14 -0.80 11.64 -12.11
CA SER A 14 -2.15 11.61 -12.68
C SER A 14 -3.27 11.65 -11.63
N LEU A 15 -2.93 11.46 -10.35
CA LEU A 15 -3.87 11.45 -9.24
C LEU A 15 -3.76 12.73 -8.41
N ASP A 16 -2.57 13.09 -7.94
CA ASP A 16 -2.28 14.35 -7.23
C ASP A 16 -0.77 14.57 -7.09
N LYS A 17 -0.37 15.71 -6.49
CA LYS A 17 1.04 16.13 -6.41
C LYS A 17 1.72 15.84 -5.08
N ARG A 18 0.97 15.71 -3.97
CA ARG A 18 1.52 15.50 -2.62
C ARG A 18 1.43 14.03 -2.24
N VAL A 19 2.58 13.36 -2.16
CA VAL A 19 2.67 11.90 -2.09
C VAL A 19 3.32 11.44 -0.79
N SER A 20 2.71 10.46 -0.11
CA SER A 20 3.39 9.62 0.89
C SER A 20 3.76 8.27 0.30
N VAL A 21 4.93 7.76 0.66
CA VAL A 21 5.42 6.47 0.18
C VAL A 21 5.50 5.48 1.34
N VAL A 22 4.69 4.43 1.27
CA VAL A 22 4.75 3.26 2.15
C VAL A 22 5.58 2.18 1.43
N THR A 23 6.72 1.77 1.99
CA THR A 23 7.62 0.89 1.25
C THR A 23 8.27 -0.19 2.11
N SER A 24 8.42 -1.38 1.55
CA SER A 24 9.18 -2.46 2.16
C SER A 24 10.69 -2.15 2.17
N GLY A 25 11.41 -2.76 3.10
CA GLY A 25 12.89 -2.71 3.12
C GLY A 25 13.48 -1.41 3.67
N VAL A 26 12.71 -0.55 4.33
CA VAL A 26 13.26 0.64 5.01
C VAL A 26 14.29 0.19 6.06
N GLY A 27 15.50 0.78 6.00
CA GLY A 27 16.62 0.40 6.85
C GLY A 27 17.33 -0.91 6.46
N LYS A 28 16.95 -1.54 5.33
CA LYS A 28 17.61 -2.74 4.80
C LYS A 28 18.40 -2.41 3.53
N ALA A 29 19.57 -3.05 3.39
CA ALA A 29 20.44 -2.81 2.24
C ALA A 29 19.76 -3.10 0.90
N TRP A 30 18.95 -4.17 0.81
CA TRP A 30 18.23 -4.54 -0.40
C TRP A 30 17.14 -3.52 -0.79
N GLY A 31 16.60 -2.75 0.17
CA GLY A 31 15.60 -1.74 -0.09
C GLY A 31 16.14 -0.45 -0.70
N ALA A 32 17.42 -0.15 -0.48
CA ALA A 32 18.01 1.12 -0.90
C ALA A 32 17.88 1.42 -2.39
N PRO A 33 18.17 0.49 -3.33
CA PRO A 33 18.00 0.74 -4.77
C PRO A 33 16.53 1.02 -5.14
N ILE A 34 15.58 0.31 -4.54
CA ILE A 34 14.14 0.48 -4.77
C ILE A 34 13.68 1.86 -4.29
N HIS A 35 14.13 2.26 -3.10
CA HIS A 35 13.81 3.57 -2.53
C HIS A 35 14.39 4.70 -3.37
N GLN A 36 15.62 4.54 -3.86
CA GLN A 36 16.25 5.52 -4.76
C GLN A 36 15.48 5.64 -6.07
N ALA A 37 15.15 4.52 -6.72
CA ALA A 37 14.37 4.51 -7.95
C ALA A 37 12.97 5.13 -7.74
N THR A 38 12.30 4.81 -6.62
CA THR A 38 11.02 5.40 -6.26
C THR A 38 11.11 6.92 -6.15
N LYS A 39 12.05 7.43 -5.35
CA LYS A 39 12.25 8.87 -5.16
C LYS A 39 12.62 9.56 -6.47
N ALA A 40 13.49 8.95 -7.27
CA ALA A 40 13.90 9.50 -8.56
C ALA A 40 12.70 9.64 -9.52
N SER A 41 11.88 8.59 -9.66
CA SER A 41 10.70 8.62 -10.53
C SER A 41 9.68 9.67 -10.09
N LEU A 42 9.41 9.79 -8.77
CA LEU A 42 8.51 10.80 -8.24
C LEU A 42 9.05 12.23 -8.45
N ASN A 43 10.35 12.44 -8.22
CA ASN A 43 11.00 13.74 -8.41
C ASN A 43 10.99 14.20 -9.89
N VAL A 44 11.28 13.29 -10.84
CA VAL A 44 11.21 13.58 -12.28
C VAL A 44 9.80 14.02 -12.69
N ALA A 45 8.76 13.48 -12.05
CA ALA A 45 7.38 13.87 -12.30
C ALA A 45 6.96 15.16 -11.55
N GLY A 46 7.86 15.81 -10.82
CA GLY A 46 7.59 17.05 -10.08
C GLY A 46 6.67 16.86 -8.87
N LEU A 47 6.68 15.66 -8.26
CA LEU A 47 5.86 15.35 -7.10
C LEU A 47 6.53 15.76 -5.79
N GLU A 48 5.74 16.25 -4.85
CA GLU A 48 6.16 16.60 -3.51
C GLU A 48 6.04 15.39 -2.58
N LEU A 49 7.14 14.95 -1.96
CA LEU A 49 7.08 13.97 -0.88
C LEU A 49 6.54 14.64 0.39
N ALA A 50 5.46 14.10 0.93
CA ALA A 50 4.80 14.63 2.12
C ALA A 50 5.61 14.40 3.41
N GLY A 51 6.61 13.52 3.36
CA GLY A 51 7.50 13.22 4.48
C GLY A 51 8.48 12.10 4.15
N ASP A 52 9.07 11.53 5.18
CA ASP A 52 9.98 10.38 5.04
C ASP A 52 9.25 9.13 4.55
N LEU A 53 10.02 8.17 4.03
CA LEU A 53 9.49 6.86 3.65
C LEU A 53 8.88 6.16 4.87
N ILE A 54 7.62 5.76 4.75
CA ILE A 54 6.91 5.01 5.79
C ILE A 54 7.29 3.53 5.64
N PRO A 55 7.82 2.88 6.69
CA PRO A 55 8.08 1.45 6.63
C PRO A 55 6.80 0.66 6.33
N GLY A 56 6.87 -0.25 5.35
CA GLY A 56 5.78 -1.16 5.02
C GLY A 56 5.50 -2.19 6.12
N ALA A 57 4.55 -3.07 5.87
CA ALA A 57 4.17 -4.09 6.83
C ALA A 57 5.23 -5.20 6.94
N ALA A 58 5.29 -5.80 8.12
CA ALA A 58 5.95 -7.07 8.36
C ALA A 58 5.25 -8.22 7.58
N PRO A 59 5.89 -9.40 7.43
CA PRO A 59 5.25 -10.57 6.83
C PRO A 59 3.89 -10.86 7.45
N ASN A 60 2.94 -11.31 6.64
CA ASN A 60 1.54 -11.58 6.99
C ASN A 60 0.68 -10.36 7.32
N ALA A 61 1.17 -9.14 7.10
CA ALA A 61 0.40 -7.90 7.33
C ALA A 61 -0.25 -7.85 8.72
N PRO A 62 0.53 -7.71 9.82
CA PRO A 62 -0.01 -7.58 11.15
C PRO A 62 -0.96 -6.38 11.28
N LYS A 63 -2.06 -6.53 12.05
CA LYS A 63 -3.03 -5.45 12.28
C LYS A 63 -2.39 -4.18 12.89
N GLU A 64 -1.35 -4.34 13.69
CA GLU A 64 -0.60 -3.24 14.30
C GLU A 64 0.07 -2.35 13.25
N ASP A 65 0.52 -2.94 12.15
CA ASP A 65 1.11 -2.20 11.04
C ASP A 65 0.08 -1.36 10.29
N VAL A 66 -1.19 -1.77 10.25
CA VAL A 66 -2.29 -0.95 9.70
C VAL A 66 -2.38 0.36 10.48
N PHE A 67 -2.42 0.29 11.81
CA PHE A 67 -2.51 1.48 12.66
C PHE A 67 -1.27 2.35 12.57
N ARG A 68 -0.08 1.74 12.59
CA ARG A 68 1.19 2.46 12.47
C ARG A 68 1.30 3.22 11.14
N ILE A 69 0.94 2.57 10.03
CA ILE A 69 0.95 3.20 8.71
C ILE A 69 -0.10 4.31 8.64
N CYS A 70 -1.30 4.08 9.18
CA CYS A 70 -2.36 5.08 9.25
C CYS A 70 -1.90 6.35 10.00
N GLU A 71 -1.29 6.22 11.18
CA GLU A 71 -0.80 7.37 11.95
C GLU A 71 0.32 8.12 11.22
N ALA A 72 1.21 7.43 10.52
CA ALA A 72 2.22 8.06 9.70
C ALA A 72 1.61 8.84 8.52
N LEU A 73 0.62 8.26 7.83
CA LEU A 73 -0.13 8.93 6.76
C LEU A 73 -0.89 10.15 7.27
N LYS A 74 -1.52 10.04 8.43
CA LYS A 74 -2.23 11.14 9.09
C LYS A 74 -1.28 12.32 9.40
N THR A 75 -0.10 12.01 9.92
CA THR A 75 0.94 13.01 10.21
C THR A 75 1.46 13.68 8.94
N GLN A 76 1.69 12.93 7.88
CA GLN A 76 2.22 13.45 6.62
C GLN A 76 1.16 14.18 5.78
N ASN A 77 -0.12 13.86 5.96
CA ASN A 77 -1.26 14.45 5.27
C ASN A 77 -1.08 14.51 3.73
N PRO A 78 -0.92 13.34 3.06
CA PRO A 78 -0.76 13.28 1.61
C PRO A 78 -2.11 13.41 0.88
N ASN A 79 -2.05 13.63 -0.43
CA ASN A 79 -3.19 13.53 -1.33
C ASN A 79 -3.17 12.21 -2.13
N VAL A 80 -2.01 11.55 -2.22
CA VAL A 80 -1.82 10.25 -2.88
C VAL A 80 -0.92 9.37 -2.01
N VAL A 81 -1.21 8.09 -1.93
CA VAL A 81 -0.36 7.09 -1.29
C VAL A 81 0.28 6.20 -2.37
N VAL A 82 1.60 6.04 -2.32
CA VAL A 82 2.33 5.06 -3.13
C VAL A 82 2.75 3.92 -2.21
N ALA A 83 2.24 2.71 -2.46
CA ALA A 83 2.63 1.50 -1.73
C ALA A 83 3.58 0.65 -2.59
N VAL A 84 4.83 0.49 -2.14
CA VAL A 84 5.87 -0.27 -2.84
C VAL A 84 6.24 -1.50 -2.02
N GLY A 85 5.82 -2.70 -2.46
CA GLY A 85 6.06 -3.90 -1.67
C GLY A 85 5.51 -5.18 -2.27
N GLY A 86 5.61 -6.26 -1.50
CA GLY A 86 4.90 -7.51 -1.75
C GLY A 86 3.46 -7.46 -1.26
N GLY A 87 2.77 -8.60 -1.30
CA GLY A 87 1.36 -8.72 -0.92
C GLY A 87 1.03 -8.12 0.45
N SER A 88 1.77 -8.52 1.50
CA SER A 88 1.55 -8.00 2.87
C SER A 88 1.66 -6.48 2.97
N GLY A 89 2.64 -5.88 2.27
CA GLY A 89 2.84 -4.43 2.27
C GLY A 89 1.69 -3.69 1.60
N ILE A 90 1.23 -4.19 0.44
CA ILE A 90 0.13 -3.58 -0.31
C ILE A 90 -1.20 -3.78 0.42
N ASP A 91 -1.48 -4.99 0.95
CA ASP A 91 -2.69 -5.28 1.70
C ASP A 91 -2.80 -4.38 2.93
N CYS A 92 -1.71 -4.24 3.68
CA CYS A 92 -1.68 -3.36 4.85
C CYS A 92 -1.86 -1.88 4.48
N ALA A 93 -1.27 -1.41 3.36
CA ALA A 93 -1.46 -0.05 2.88
C ALA A 93 -2.93 0.23 2.47
N LYS A 94 -3.60 -0.73 1.80
CA LYS A 94 -5.03 -0.64 1.49
C LYS A 94 -5.89 -0.49 2.75
N ALA A 95 -5.66 -1.36 3.76
CA ALA A 95 -6.36 -1.31 5.03
C ALA A 95 -6.08 0.01 5.77
N ALA A 96 -4.82 0.49 5.76
CA ALA A 96 -4.44 1.75 6.41
C ALA A 96 -5.11 2.97 5.76
N VAL A 97 -5.23 2.99 4.44
CA VAL A 97 -5.95 4.05 3.71
C VAL A 97 -7.45 4.03 4.04
N ALA A 98 -8.05 2.83 4.12
CA ALA A 98 -9.44 2.69 4.54
C ALA A 98 -9.64 3.17 5.99
N TYR A 99 -8.77 2.76 6.90
CA TYR A 99 -8.82 3.16 8.30
C TYR A 99 -8.52 4.66 8.48
N LEU A 100 -7.65 5.26 7.67
CA LEU A 100 -7.40 6.70 7.68
C LEU A 100 -8.66 7.51 7.37
N ALA A 101 -9.46 7.04 6.42
CA ALA A 101 -10.69 7.71 6.01
C ALA A 101 -11.85 7.54 7.02
N LEU A 102 -11.90 6.42 7.74
CA LEU A 102 -13.09 5.96 8.45
C LEU A 102 -12.89 5.75 9.96
N GLY A 103 -11.63 5.61 10.43
CA GLY A 103 -11.29 5.16 11.78
C GLY A 103 -11.69 6.08 12.92
N ASP A 104 -12.06 7.34 12.67
CA ASP A 104 -12.66 8.23 13.67
C ASP A 104 -14.13 7.91 13.97
N ARG A 105 -14.81 7.20 13.06
CA ARG A 105 -16.21 6.76 13.20
C ARG A 105 -16.31 5.25 13.47
N PHE A 106 -15.46 4.47 12.84
CA PHE A 106 -15.38 3.01 12.93
C PHE A 106 -14.00 2.63 13.48
N THR A 107 -13.87 2.68 14.81
CA THR A 107 -12.57 2.53 15.50
C THR A 107 -12.09 1.09 15.60
N ASP A 108 -13.00 0.13 15.49
CA ASP A 108 -12.64 -1.29 15.48
C ASP A 108 -12.32 -1.75 14.05
N LEU A 109 -11.09 -2.22 13.81
CA LEU A 109 -10.69 -2.76 12.52
C LEU A 109 -11.53 -3.99 12.12
N ASN A 110 -12.16 -4.67 13.08
CA ASN A 110 -13.04 -5.80 12.79
C ASN A 110 -14.28 -5.40 11.97
N ASP A 111 -14.73 -4.14 12.03
CA ASP A 111 -15.85 -3.63 11.25
C ASP A 111 -15.55 -3.60 9.73
N TYR A 112 -14.26 -3.60 9.36
CA TYR A 112 -13.82 -3.53 7.95
C TYR A 112 -13.77 -4.89 7.26
N PHE A 113 -13.71 -5.98 8.04
CA PHE A 113 -13.60 -7.32 7.46
C PHE A 113 -14.92 -7.83 6.90
N GLY A 114 -14.81 -8.65 5.85
CA GLY A 114 -15.96 -9.16 5.10
C GLY A 114 -16.13 -8.47 3.76
N VAL A 115 -17.29 -8.69 3.13
CA VAL A 115 -17.57 -8.23 1.77
C VAL A 115 -18.34 -6.91 1.80
N GLY A 116 -17.81 -5.88 1.11
CA GLY A 116 -18.50 -4.60 0.89
C GLY A 116 -18.62 -3.68 2.11
N GLN A 117 -17.92 -3.98 3.23
CA GLN A 117 -18.04 -3.20 4.46
C GLN A 117 -17.46 -1.79 4.30
N VAL A 118 -16.30 -1.67 3.64
CA VAL A 118 -15.66 -0.35 3.39
C VAL A 118 -16.55 0.51 2.50
N THR A 119 -17.06 -0.03 1.40
CA THR A 119 -18.01 0.68 0.50
C THR A 119 -19.22 1.20 1.27
N LYS A 120 -19.82 0.36 2.14
CA LYS A 120 -20.96 0.76 2.96
C LYS A 120 -20.60 1.91 3.91
N MET A 121 -19.52 1.78 4.65
CA MET A 121 -19.06 2.82 5.60
C MET A 121 -18.73 4.15 4.88
N LEU A 122 -18.15 4.10 3.68
CA LEU A 122 -17.89 5.29 2.87
C LEU A 122 -19.20 5.98 2.46
N ALA A 123 -20.21 5.22 2.04
CA ALA A 123 -21.53 5.75 1.69
C ALA A 123 -22.21 6.37 2.91
N ASP A 124 -22.22 5.70 4.05
CA ASP A 124 -22.84 6.17 5.30
C ASP A 124 -22.20 7.46 5.84
N THR A 125 -20.90 7.68 5.53
CA THR A 125 -20.16 8.86 5.99
C THR A 125 -19.95 9.95 4.94
N ASN A 126 -20.33 9.68 3.69
CA ASN A 126 -20.04 10.53 2.51
C ASN A 126 -18.53 10.85 2.39
N ARG A 127 -17.68 9.86 2.66
CA ARG A 127 -16.22 9.98 2.60
C ARG A 127 -15.64 9.25 1.39
N GLN A 128 -14.39 9.57 1.08
CA GLN A 128 -13.63 8.93 0.01
C GLN A 128 -12.27 8.49 0.53
N LEU A 129 -11.72 7.43 -0.06
CA LEU A 129 -10.37 7.00 0.22
C LEU A 129 -9.35 7.88 -0.51
N LEU A 130 -8.19 8.06 0.09
CA LEU A 130 -7.04 8.58 -0.66
C LEU A 130 -6.71 7.60 -1.80
N PRO A 131 -6.40 8.11 -2.99
CA PRO A 131 -5.99 7.26 -4.10
C PRO A 131 -4.66 6.56 -3.79
N LEU A 132 -4.60 5.28 -4.13
CA LEU A 132 -3.43 4.42 -3.91
C LEU A 132 -2.81 4.01 -5.23
N VAL A 133 -1.50 4.23 -5.40
CA VAL A 133 -0.70 3.62 -6.45
C VAL A 133 0.02 2.41 -5.87
N ALA A 134 -0.31 1.22 -6.33
CA ALA A 134 0.31 -0.01 -5.82
C ALA A 134 1.43 -0.50 -6.75
N VAL A 135 2.64 -0.63 -6.20
CA VAL A 135 3.82 -1.12 -6.89
C VAL A 135 4.20 -2.49 -6.34
N GLN A 136 3.99 -3.51 -7.15
CA GLN A 136 4.26 -4.89 -6.76
C GLN A 136 5.76 -5.21 -6.93
N LEU A 137 6.39 -5.74 -5.87
CA LEU A 137 7.80 -6.17 -5.86
C LEU A 137 7.99 -7.68 -5.84
N ALA A 138 6.91 -8.45 -5.71
CA ALA A 138 6.95 -9.91 -5.64
C ALA A 138 5.83 -10.50 -6.49
N SER A 139 6.09 -11.59 -7.19
CA SER A 139 5.05 -12.35 -7.89
C SER A 139 4.16 -13.10 -6.90
N GLY A 140 2.98 -13.53 -7.33
CA GLY A 140 2.09 -14.43 -6.61
C GLY A 140 0.82 -13.77 -6.06
N SER A 141 0.90 -12.77 -5.19
CA SER A 141 -0.27 -12.22 -4.49
C SER A 141 -1.26 -11.45 -5.35
N ALA A 142 -0.80 -10.83 -6.44
CA ALA A 142 -1.57 -9.88 -7.25
C ALA A 142 -2.27 -8.76 -6.45
N ALA A 143 -1.78 -8.45 -5.24
CA ALA A 143 -2.41 -7.49 -4.33
C ALA A 143 -2.61 -6.10 -4.96
N HIS A 144 -1.76 -5.71 -5.92
CA HIS A 144 -1.84 -4.47 -6.65
C HIS A 144 -3.04 -4.36 -7.62
N LEU A 145 -3.73 -5.48 -7.91
CA LEU A 145 -4.85 -5.54 -8.86
C LEU A 145 -6.18 -5.94 -8.21
N THR A 146 -6.13 -6.42 -6.96
CA THR A 146 -7.28 -7.11 -6.37
C THR A 146 -8.01 -6.25 -5.34
N LYS A 147 -9.26 -6.61 -5.10
CA LYS A 147 -10.14 -6.06 -4.07
C LYS A 147 -9.95 -6.67 -2.69
N TYR A 148 -8.88 -7.44 -2.51
CA TYR A 148 -8.57 -8.14 -1.27
C TYR A 148 -7.50 -7.39 -0.48
N SER A 149 -7.64 -7.42 0.86
CA SER A 149 -6.60 -7.03 1.80
C SER A 149 -6.64 -8.02 2.97
N ASN A 150 -5.57 -8.82 3.07
CA ASN A 150 -5.42 -9.83 4.13
C ASN A 150 -4.65 -9.21 5.29
N ILE A 151 -5.28 -9.16 6.46
CA ILE A 151 -4.68 -8.64 7.69
C ILE A 151 -4.68 -9.75 8.74
N THR A 152 -3.57 -9.90 9.44
CA THR A 152 -3.40 -10.93 10.46
C THR A 152 -3.46 -10.32 11.86
N ASP A 153 -4.32 -10.86 12.69
CA ASP A 153 -4.25 -10.67 14.13
C ASP A 153 -3.21 -11.64 14.69
N MET A 154 -2.07 -11.09 15.14
CA MET A 154 -0.96 -11.91 15.63
C MET A 154 -1.22 -12.52 17.00
N GLU A 155 -2.17 -11.98 17.79
CA GLU A 155 -2.54 -12.52 19.09
C GLU A 155 -3.38 -13.78 18.96
N THR A 156 -4.33 -13.78 18.02
CA THR A 156 -5.24 -14.91 17.79
C THR A 156 -4.76 -15.83 16.66
N ALA A 157 -3.69 -15.45 15.95
CA ALA A 157 -3.19 -16.11 14.75
C ALA A 157 -4.26 -16.24 13.63
N GLN A 158 -5.25 -15.36 13.64
CA GLN A 158 -6.31 -15.35 12.63
C GLN A 158 -5.96 -14.39 11.48
N LYS A 159 -6.12 -14.87 10.26
CA LYS A 159 -6.05 -14.04 9.06
C LYS A 159 -7.46 -13.62 8.67
N MET A 160 -7.68 -12.31 8.62
CA MET A 160 -8.96 -11.70 8.31
C MET A 160 -8.88 -10.96 6.98
N LEU A 161 -10.01 -10.85 6.29
CA LEU A 161 -10.03 -10.40 4.90
C LEU A 161 -11.00 -9.24 4.71
N ILE A 162 -10.51 -8.12 4.22
CA ILE A 162 -11.32 -7.07 3.61
C ILE A 162 -11.52 -7.44 2.14
N VAL A 163 -12.77 -7.53 1.70
CA VAL A 163 -13.14 -7.79 0.30
C VAL A 163 -14.01 -6.65 -0.21
N ASP A 164 -13.40 -5.69 -0.89
CA ASP A 164 -14.14 -4.47 -1.26
C ASP A 164 -13.59 -3.82 -2.53
N GLU A 165 -14.47 -3.46 -3.44
CA GLU A 165 -14.09 -2.76 -4.68
C GLU A 165 -13.48 -1.37 -4.39
N ALA A 166 -13.87 -0.71 -3.29
CA ALA A 166 -13.35 0.60 -2.92
C ALA A 166 -11.84 0.58 -2.64
N ILE A 167 -11.26 -0.55 -2.23
CA ILE A 167 -9.82 -0.67 -1.95
C ILE A 167 -8.98 -1.12 -3.15
N VAL A 168 -9.58 -1.32 -4.33
CA VAL A 168 -8.81 -1.63 -5.54
C VAL A 168 -7.95 -0.42 -5.90
N PRO A 169 -6.62 -0.56 -6.02
CA PRO A 169 -5.78 0.57 -6.37
C PRO A 169 -6.14 1.12 -7.76
N PRO A 170 -6.47 2.42 -7.91
CA PRO A 170 -6.81 3.01 -9.21
C PRO A 170 -5.63 3.01 -10.19
N LYS A 171 -4.41 2.91 -9.68
CA LYS A 171 -3.18 2.77 -10.48
C LYS A 171 -2.30 1.70 -9.88
N CYS A 172 -1.66 0.92 -10.75
CA CYS A 172 -0.73 -0.11 -10.32
C CYS A 172 0.45 -0.23 -11.27
N LEU A 173 1.56 -0.76 -10.75
CA LEU A 173 2.77 -1.02 -11.51
C LEU A 173 3.40 -2.33 -11.03
N PHE A 174 3.82 -3.15 -11.97
CA PHE A 174 4.65 -4.32 -11.71
C PHE A 174 5.77 -4.38 -12.75
N ASP A 175 6.97 -4.02 -12.32
CA ASP A 175 8.19 -4.15 -13.11
C ASP A 175 8.91 -5.44 -12.74
N TYR A 176 8.96 -6.37 -13.68
CA TYR A 176 9.56 -7.69 -13.46
C TYR A 176 11.06 -7.63 -13.20
N THR A 177 11.74 -6.56 -13.63
CA THR A 177 13.17 -6.38 -13.37
C THR A 177 13.46 -6.17 -11.89
N MET A 178 12.50 -5.63 -11.13
CA MET A 178 12.64 -5.40 -9.70
C MET A 178 12.59 -6.71 -8.88
N THR A 179 12.13 -7.81 -9.47
CA THR A 179 12.06 -9.13 -8.82
C THR A 179 13.28 -10.02 -9.09
N THR A 180 14.20 -9.61 -9.95
CA THR A 180 15.34 -10.45 -10.39
C THR A 180 16.35 -10.76 -9.29
N THR A 181 16.37 -9.96 -8.22
CA THR A 181 17.23 -10.18 -7.06
C THR A 181 16.57 -11.01 -5.95
N MET A 182 15.32 -11.42 -6.16
CA MET A 182 14.59 -12.24 -5.20
C MET A 182 15.21 -13.65 -5.14
N PRO A 183 15.41 -14.24 -3.95
CA PRO A 183 15.83 -15.63 -3.83
C PRO A 183 14.87 -16.57 -4.57
N LYS A 184 15.42 -17.59 -5.23
CA LYS A 184 14.62 -18.54 -6.05
C LYS A 184 13.51 -19.22 -5.24
N ASP A 185 13.76 -19.54 -3.98
CA ASP A 185 12.81 -20.20 -3.11
C ASP A 185 11.52 -19.39 -2.92
N PHE A 186 11.64 -18.03 -2.84
CA PHE A 186 10.48 -17.15 -2.79
C PHE A 186 9.73 -16.96 -4.11
N THR A 187 10.32 -17.43 -5.21
CA THR A 187 9.68 -17.37 -6.53
C THR A 187 8.94 -18.65 -6.85
N MET A 188 9.30 -19.76 -6.16
CA MET A 188 8.75 -21.11 -6.40
C MET A 188 7.58 -21.45 -5.48
N ASP A 189 7.34 -20.68 -4.41
CA ASP A 189 6.19 -20.77 -3.53
C ASP A 189 4.97 -20.03 -4.14
#